data_d5fae240157c9c6075a467c52120e7c0
#
_entry.id   d5fae240157c9c6075a467c52120e7c0
#
_cell.length_a   1.000
_cell.length_b   1.000
_cell.length_c   1.000
_cell.angle_alpha   90.00
_cell.angle_beta   90.00
_cell.angle_gamma   90.00
#
_symmetry.space_group_name_H-M   'P 1'
#
loop_
_entity.id
_entity.type
_entity.pdbx_description
1 polymer ?
#
loop_
_entity_poly.entity_id
_entity_poly.type
_entity_poly.pdbx_seq_one_letter_code
_entity_poly.pdbx_strand_id
1 'polypeptide(L)'
;MNDTDLAHFRTLLLTLQNELTDQGDSTKDARKTVVLDQQSVGRLSRMDAMQQQAMARATQTRRDHQALRIKAALKRMDQGEYGYCTECGEEIALKRLQLDPTVPTCISCASG
;
A
#
# COMPACT_ATOMS: atom_id res chain seq x y z
N MET A 1 -21.74 -9.95 2.23
CA MET A 1 -20.80 -10.26 1.11
C MET A 1 -20.82 -11.74 0.86
N ASN A 2 -21.00 -12.15 -0.39
CA ASN A 2 -21.05 -13.57 -0.74
C ASN A 2 -19.65 -14.11 -1.08
N ASP A 3 -19.53 -15.42 -1.31
CA ASP A 3 -18.24 -16.05 -1.61
C ASP A 3 -17.61 -15.54 -2.91
N THR A 4 -18.43 -15.17 -3.88
CA THR A 4 -17.97 -14.59 -5.14
C THR A 4 -17.29 -13.24 -4.92
N ASP A 5 -17.90 -12.38 -4.10
CA ASP A 5 -17.33 -11.08 -3.74
C ASP A 5 -16.02 -11.25 -2.97
N LEU A 6 -15.98 -12.18 -2.01
CA LEU A 6 -14.75 -12.48 -1.25
C LEU A 6 -13.63 -12.94 -2.17
N ALA A 7 -13.92 -13.82 -3.12
CA ALA A 7 -12.93 -14.30 -4.08
C ALA A 7 -12.41 -13.15 -4.96
N HIS A 8 -13.29 -12.27 -5.38
CA HIS A 8 -12.93 -11.09 -6.18
C HIS A 8 -11.97 -10.16 -5.41
N PHE A 9 -12.30 -9.83 -4.17
CA PHE A 9 -11.47 -8.96 -3.34
C PHE A 9 -10.15 -9.63 -2.95
N ARG A 10 -10.14 -10.94 -2.73
CA ARG A 10 -8.90 -11.68 -2.50
C ARG A 10 -7.95 -11.57 -3.69
N THR A 11 -8.47 -11.73 -4.89
CA THR A 11 -7.68 -11.58 -6.13
C THR A 11 -7.13 -10.17 -6.27
N LEU A 12 -7.95 -9.14 -6.00
CA LEU A 12 -7.52 -7.74 -6.01
C LEU A 12 -6.38 -7.48 -5.01
N LEU A 13 -6.53 -7.97 -3.78
CA LEU A 13 -5.53 -7.78 -2.73
C LEU A 13 -4.20 -8.47 -3.07
N LEU A 14 -4.26 -9.68 -3.60
CA LEU A 14 -3.05 -10.40 -4.01
C LEU A 14 -2.35 -9.70 -5.19
N THR A 15 -3.12 -9.17 -6.15
CA THR A 15 -2.59 -8.39 -7.26
C THR A 15 -1.88 -7.12 -6.77
N LEU A 16 -2.52 -6.40 -5.86
CA LEU A 16 -1.93 -5.18 -5.26
C LEU A 16 -0.63 -5.51 -4.50
N GLN A 17 -0.62 -6.63 -3.77
CA GLN A 17 0.57 -7.07 -3.04
C GLN A 17 1.73 -7.35 -3.98
N ASN A 18 1.48 -8.02 -5.08
CA ASN A 18 2.49 -8.32 -6.10
C ASN A 18 3.01 -7.05 -6.77
N GLU A 19 2.12 -6.11 -7.10
CA GLU A 19 2.49 -4.83 -7.70
C GLU A 19 3.41 -4.02 -6.78
N LEU A 20 3.12 -3.99 -5.48
CA LEU A 20 3.96 -3.30 -4.51
C LEU A 20 5.35 -3.91 -4.39
N THR A 21 5.44 -5.24 -4.44
CA THR A 21 6.71 -5.95 -4.40
C THR A 21 7.55 -5.61 -5.63
N ASP A 22 6.97 -5.64 -6.82
CA ASP A 22 7.65 -5.32 -8.08
C ASP A 22 8.13 -3.87 -8.09
N GLN A 23 7.30 -2.92 -7.67
CA GLN A 23 7.67 -1.51 -7.58
C GLN A 23 8.80 -1.27 -6.59
N GLY A 24 8.80 -1.97 -5.47
CA GLY A 24 9.85 -1.89 -4.46
C GLY A 24 11.20 -2.32 -5.03
N ASP A 25 11.24 -3.41 -5.76
CA ASP A 25 12.46 -3.93 -6.39
C ASP A 25 12.99 -2.96 -7.45
N SER A 26 12.12 -2.44 -8.31
CA SER A 26 12.51 -1.45 -9.33
C SER A 26 13.08 -0.19 -8.71
N THR A 27 12.52 0.27 -7.60
CA THR A 27 12.98 1.47 -6.89
C THR A 27 14.35 1.25 -6.26
N LYS A 28 14.65 0.04 -5.78
CA LYS A 28 15.98 -0.27 -5.23
C LYS A 28 17.07 -0.14 -6.28
N ASP A 29 16.84 -0.63 -7.48
CA ASP A 29 17.78 -0.53 -8.58
C ASP A 29 18.00 0.93 -9.01
N ALA A 30 16.94 1.72 -9.08
CA ALA A 30 17.03 3.15 -9.39
C ALA A 30 17.81 3.91 -8.32
N ARG A 31 17.67 3.57 -7.04
CA ARG A 31 18.41 4.20 -5.96
C ARG A 31 19.91 3.90 -6.03
N LYS A 32 20.29 2.69 -6.40
CA LYS A 32 21.69 2.32 -6.58
C LYS A 32 22.35 3.11 -7.70
N THR A 33 21.66 3.31 -8.80
CA THR A 33 22.12 4.08 -9.95
C THR A 33 22.37 5.55 -9.56
N VAL A 34 21.45 6.15 -8.79
CA VAL A 34 21.58 7.54 -8.33
C VAL A 34 22.80 7.73 -7.43
N VAL A 35 23.10 6.78 -6.56
CA VAL A 35 24.26 6.85 -5.67
C VAL A 35 25.57 6.87 -6.47
N LEU A 36 25.67 6.14 -7.56
CA LEU A 36 26.84 6.12 -8.43
C LEU A 36 27.06 7.45 -9.16
N ASP A 37 25.99 8.14 -9.55
CA ASP A 37 26.06 9.42 -10.24
C ASP A 37 26.48 10.57 -9.32
N GLN A 38 26.35 10.45 -8.02
CA GLN A 38 26.73 11.49 -7.06
C GLN A 38 28.22 11.85 -7.06
N GLN A 39 29.08 10.96 -7.54
CA GLN A 39 30.51 11.21 -7.53
C GLN A 39 30.97 12.17 -8.61
N SER A 40 30.16 12.45 -9.62
CA SER A 40 30.55 13.23 -10.81
C SER A 40 29.97 14.63 -10.89
N VAL A 41 29.20 15.11 -9.88
CA VAL A 41 28.39 16.32 -10.00
C VAL A 41 28.54 17.23 -8.78
N GLY A 42 28.50 18.55 -8.99
CA GLY A 42 28.74 19.57 -7.99
C GLY A 42 27.63 19.80 -6.96
N ARG A 43 27.76 20.88 -6.17
CA ARG A 43 26.93 21.18 -4.99
C ARG A 43 25.43 21.16 -5.20
N LEU A 44 24.93 21.69 -6.31
CA LEU A 44 23.49 21.73 -6.63
C LEU A 44 22.92 20.33 -6.79
N SER A 45 23.72 19.43 -7.34
CA SER A 45 23.31 18.04 -7.56
C SER A 45 23.25 17.23 -6.26
N ARG A 46 24.01 17.62 -5.23
CA ARG A 46 23.92 16.99 -3.90
C ARG A 46 22.57 17.30 -3.26
N MET A 47 22.09 18.54 -3.35
CA MET A 47 20.79 18.92 -2.80
C MET A 47 19.65 18.19 -3.52
N ASP A 48 19.74 18.11 -4.85
CA ASP A 48 18.76 17.37 -5.65
C ASP A 48 18.77 15.88 -5.31
N ALA A 49 19.96 15.29 -5.15
CA ALA A 49 20.09 13.90 -4.76
C ALA A 49 19.52 13.63 -3.37
N MET A 50 19.73 14.55 -2.42
CA MET A 50 19.16 14.45 -1.08
C MET A 50 17.64 14.55 -1.09
N GLN A 51 17.07 15.45 -1.91
CA GLN A 51 15.64 15.57 -2.10
C GLN A 51 15.05 14.30 -2.72
N GLN A 52 15.71 13.75 -3.74
CA GLN A 52 15.27 12.49 -4.36
C GLN A 52 15.31 11.33 -3.38
N GLN A 53 16.33 11.26 -2.53
CA GLN A 53 16.41 10.25 -1.48
C GLN A 53 15.28 10.40 -0.45
N ALA A 54 14.99 11.63 -0.04
CA ALA A 54 13.88 11.90 0.89
C ALA A 54 12.54 11.50 0.29
N MET A 55 12.30 11.81 -0.98
CA MET A 55 11.10 11.42 -1.70
C MET A 55 11.01 9.90 -1.85
N ALA A 56 12.11 9.23 -2.15
CA ALA A 56 12.17 7.79 -2.27
C ALA A 56 11.86 7.10 -0.95
N ARG A 57 12.38 7.62 0.17
CA ARG A 57 12.07 7.12 1.52
C ARG A 57 10.59 7.29 1.86
N ALA A 58 10.03 8.46 1.57
CA ALA A 58 8.60 8.73 1.82
C ALA A 58 7.72 7.81 0.99
N THR A 59 8.07 7.56 -0.26
CA THR A 59 7.36 6.63 -1.14
C THR A 59 7.45 5.20 -0.61
N GLN A 60 8.63 4.78 -0.16
CA GLN A 60 8.83 3.45 0.41
C GLN A 60 8.04 3.27 1.70
N THR A 61 8.00 4.28 2.56
CA THR A 61 7.20 4.26 3.79
C THR A 61 5.72 4.06 3.46
N ARG A 62 5.19 4.78 2.48
CA ARG A 62 3.79 4.61 2.03
C ARG A 62 3.53 3.20 1.50
N ARG A 63 4.47 2.64 0.74
CA ARG A 63 4.36 1.25 0.24
C ARG A 63 4.37 0.24 1.38
N ASP A 64 5.23 0.45 2.39
CA ASP A 64 5.30 -0.43 3.56
C ASP A 64 3.99 -0.41 4.34
N HIS A 65 3.41 0.77 4.56
CA HIS A 65 2.10 0.91 5.21
C HIS A 65 1.00 0.21 4.41
N GLN A 66 1.00 0.38 3.09
CA GLN A 66 0.02 -0.24 2.22
C GLN A 66 0.17 -1.77 2.23
N ALA A 67 1.40 -2.28 2.23
CA ALA A 67 1.67 -3.71 2.33
C ALA A 67 1.13 -4.30 3.63
N LEU A 68 1.28 -3.58 4.75
CA LEU A 68 0.72 -3.99 6.04
C LEU A 68 -0.80 -4.01 6.02
N ARG A 69 -1.43 -3.02 5.39
CA ARG A 69 -2.88 -2.96 5.24
C ARG A 69 -3.41 -4.11 4.40
N ILE A 70 -2.71 -4.47 3.32
CA ILE A 70 -3.07 -5.61 2.47
C ILE A 70 -2.97 -6.91 3.25
N LYS A 71 -1.88 -7.12 3.99
CA LYS A 71 -1.71 -8.30 4.84
C LYS A 71 -2.81 -8.42 5.88
N ALA A 72 -3.15 -7.31 6.53
CA ALA A 72 -4.23 -7.28 7.52
C ALA A 72 -5.58 -7.63 6.89
N ALA A 73 -5.86 -7.13 5.69
CA ALA A 73 -7.09 -7.44 4.97
C ALA A 73 -7.17 -8.93 4.62
N LEU A 74 -6.08 -9.51 4.12
CA LEU A 74 -6.02 -10.95 3.81
C LEU A 74 -6.20 -11.80 5.06
N LYS A 75 -5.63 -11.38 6.18
CA LYS A 75 -5.80 -12.06 7.47
C LYS A 75 -7.26 -12.05 7.92
N ARG A 76 -7.94 -10.90 7.76
CA ARG A 76 -9.38 -10.79 8.08
C ARG A 76 -10.21 -11.73 7.21
N MET A 77 -9.83 -11.92 5.94
CA MET A 77 -10.49 -12.90 5.05
C MET A 77 -10.35 -14.32 5.60
N ASP A 78 -9.15 -14.69 6.04
CA ASP A 78 -8.90 -16.01 6.62
C ASP A 78 -9.69 -16.25 7.92
N GLN A 79 -9.95 -15.18 8.65
CA GLN A 79 -10.72 -15.22 9.90
C GLN A 79 -12.23 -15.10 9.69
N GLY A 80 -12.68 -14.86 8.46
CA GLY A 80 -14.10 -14.65 8.15
C GLY A 80 -14.63 -13.28 8.57
N GLU A 81 -13.74 -12.30 8.78
CA GLU A 81 -14.09 -10.96 9.28
C GLU A 81 -13.94 -9.86 8.23
N TYR A 82 -13.52 -10.20 7.02
CA TYR A 82 -13.35 -9.21 5.95
C TYR A 82 -14.70 -8.60 5.54
N GLY A 83 -14.69 -7.29 5.30
CA GLY A 83 -15.89 -6.56 4.90
C GLY A 83 -16.69 -6.00 6.07
N TYR A 84 -16.24 -6.21 7.29
CA TYR A 84 -16.85 -5.66 8.51
C TYR A 84 -15.91 -4.62 9.12
N CYS A 85 -16.51 -3.52 9.62
CA CYS A 85 -15.75 -2.46 10.28
C CYS A 85 -15.09 -2.99 11.56
N THR A 86 -13.80 -2.73 11.73
CA THR A 86 -13.05 -3.17 12.92
C THR A 86 -13.44 -2.39 14.18
N GLU A 87 -14.07 -1.23 14.02
CA GLU A 87 -14.47 -0.36 15.14
C GLU A 87 -15.89 -0.63 15.62
N CYS A 88 -16.87 -0.69 14.70
CA CYS A 88 -18.28 -0.84 15.06
C CYS A 88 -18.88 -2.21 14.71
N GLY A 89 -18.18 -3.02 13.93
CA GLY A 89 -18.63 -4.36 13.54
C GLY A 89 -19.69 -4.41 12.44
N GLU A 90 -20.11 -3.27 11.92
CA GLU A 90 -21.09 -3.23 10.84
C GLU A 90 -20.43 -3.47 9.47
N GLU A 91 -21.25 -3.86 8.49
CA GLU A 91 -20.76 -4.10 7.13
C GLU A 91 -20.23 -2.81 6.51
N ILE A 92 -19.09 -2.91 5.84
CA ILE A 92 -18.54 -1.83 5.02
C ILE A 92 -19.22 -1.88 3.67
N ALA A 93 -19.62 -0.71 3.13
CA ALA A 93 -20.27 -0.63 1.82
C ALA A 93 -19.36 -1.23 0.73
N LEU A 94 -19.97 -2.03 -0.17
CA LEU A 94 -19.21 -2.65 -1.27
C LEU A 94 -18.49 -1.62 -2.14
N LYS A 95 -19.14 -0.48 -2.40
CA LYS A 95 -18.52 0.62 -3.17
C LYS A 95 -17.23 1.13 -2.53
N ARG A 96 -17.20 1.21 -1.21
CA ARG A 96 -16.01 1.63 -0.47
C ARG A 96 -14.89 0.60 -0.61
N LEU A 97 -15.22 -0.68 -0.53
CA LEU A 97 -14.26 -1.77 -0.73
C LEU A 97 -13.77 -1.84 -2.17
N GLN A 98 -14.60 -1.50 -3.15
CA GLN A 98 -14.19 -1.44 -4.55
C GLN A 98 -13.18 -0.32 -4.80
N LEU A 99 -13.32 0.81 -4.11
CA LEU A 99 -12.37 1.91 -4.19
C LEU A 99 -11.07 1.61 -3.44
N ASP A 100 -11.17 0.99 -2.27
CA ASP A 100 -10.01 0.62 -1.45
C ASP A 100 -10.29 -0.70 -0.73
N PRO A 101 -9.86 -1.85 -1.29
CA PRO A 101 -10.13 -3.15 -0.68
C PRO A 101 -9.42 -3.37 0.65
N THR A 102 -8.48 -2.51 1.04
CA THR A 102 -7.76 -2.61 2.31
C THR A 102 -8.41 -1.84 3.45
N VAL A 103 -9.49 -1.10 3.20
CA VAL A 103 -10.11 -0.25 4.20
C VAL A 103 -10.63 -1.08 5.38
N PRO A 104 -10.23 -0.75 6.64
CA PRO A 104 -10.64 -1.53 7.81
C PRO A 104 -11.91 -1.03 8.48
N THR A 105 -12.37 0.20 8.16
CA THR A 105 -13.46 0.86 8.86
C THR A 105 -14.54 1.34 7.88
N CYS A 106 -15.77 1.48 8.38
CA CYS A 106 -16.84 2.11 7.61
C CYS A 106 -16.63 3.63 7.54
N ILE A 107 -17.40 4.31 6.68
CA ILE A 107 -17.30 5.76 6.47
C ILE A 107 -17.53 6.51 7.79
N SER A 108 -18.51 6.08 8.56
CA SER A 108 -18.85 6.75 9.84
C SER A 108 -17.70 6.69 10.84
N CYS A 109 -17.04 5.54 10.97
CA CYS A 109 -15.90 5.38 11.89
C CYS A 109 -14.65 6.09 11.36
N ALA A 110 -14.45 6.10 10.05
CA ALA A 110 -13.31 6.77 9.43
C ALA A 110 -13.43 8.30 9.52
N SER A 111 -14.66 8.83 9.50
CA SER A 111 -14.93 10.27 9.60
C SER A 111 -14.91 10.77 11.03
N GLY A 112 -15.12 9.89 11.98
CA GLY A 112 -15.13 10.21 13.41
C GLY A 112 -13.79 10.00 14.07
#